data_f79688a83585843f2ab141ba1c18bdd1
#
_entry.id   f79688a83585843f2ab141ba1c18bdd1
#
_cell.length_a   1.000
_cell.length_b   1.000
_cell.length_c   1.000
_cell.angle_alpha   90.00
_cell.angle_beta   90.00
_cell.angle_gamma   90.00
#
_symmetry.space_group_name_H-M   'P 1'
#
loop_
_entity.id
_entity.type
_entity.pdbx_description
1 polymer ?
#
loop_
_entity_poly.entity_id
_entity_poly.type
_entity_poly.pdbx_seq_one_letter_code
_entity_poly.pdbx_strand_id
1 'polypeptide(L)'
;YKERGKAMLRRVMDNPGPIAKLSVKLKQDFLYYWLSEEDNIILCGKIDWLEYVPESNSVNIIDFKTSKKEEKADSLQLPIYYLLAQNCQNRKVEKLSYWYLEFDNSPTRMEIGNTQDSAVKILEIGRKIKLARKLENLKCPNGVDGCFACRPLESVLKGEGEKVGESERHD
;
A
#
# COMPACT_ATOMS: atom_id res chain seq x y z
N TYR A 1 7.97 -10.15 -18.94
CA TYR A 1 7.62 -8.90 -18.21
C TYR A 1 7.24 -7.78 -19.17
N LYS A 2 8.05 -7.44 -20.20
CA LYS A 2 7.85 -6.29 -21.11
C LYS A 2 6.49 -6.30 -21.82
N GLU A 3 6.11 -7.42 -22.43
CA GLU A 3 4.84 -7.51 -23.17
C GLU A 3 3.62 -7.39 -22.24
N ARG A 4 3.71 -7.96 -21.04
CA ARG A 4 2.68 -7.81 -20.00
C ARG A 4 2.52 -6.34 -19.57
N GLY A 5 3.62 -5.63 -19.34
CA GLY A 5 3.58 -4.19 -19.03
C GLY A 5 2.94 -3.36 -20.14
N LYS A 6 3.27 -3.66 -21.42
CA LYS A 6 2.64 -3.00 -22.56
C LYS A 6 1.13 -3.27 -22.65
N ALA A 7 0.70 -4.49 -22.35
CA ALA A 7 -0.74 -4.85 -22.34
C ALA A 7 -1.50 -4.07 -21.27
N MET A 8 -0.94 -3.93 -20.05
CA MET A 8 -1.51 -3.12 -18.97
C MET A 8 -1.62 -1.64 -19.37
N LEU A 9 -0.56 -1.07 -19.95
CA LEU A 9 -0.58 0.33 -20.42
C LEU A 9 -1.62 0.55 -21.50
N ARG A 10 -1.74 -0.36 -22.50
CA ARG A 10 -2.78 -0.28 -23.52
C ARG A 10 -4.17 -0.31 -22.91
N ARG A 11 -4.41 -1.21 -21.95
CA ARG A 11 -5.69 -1.29 -21.23
C ARG A 11 -6.06 0.04 -20.56
N VAL A 12 -5.11 0.69 -19.90
CA VAL A 12 -5.31 2.00 -19.28
C VAL A 12 -5.55 3.09 -20.33
N MET A 13 -4.82 3.06 -21.46
CA MET A 13 -5.03 4.02 -22.55
C MET A 13 -6.40 3.87 -23.19
N ASP A 14 -6.87 2.64 -23.39
CA ASP A 14 -8.18 2.35 -23.94
C ASP A 14 -9.32 2.62 -22.95
N ASN A 15 -9.04 2.58 -21.64
CA ASN A 15 -9.99 2.76 -20.55
C ASN A 15 -9.41 3.71 -19.48
N PRO A 16 -9.20 5.00 -19.78
CA PRO A 16 -8.49 5.90 -18.87
C PRO A 16 -9.26 6.21 -17.57
N GLY A 17 -10.59 6.12 -17.59
CA GLY A 17 -11.44 6.25 -16.40
C GLY A 17 -11.05 7.40 -15.48
N PRO A 18 -10.73 7.10 -14.20
CA PRO A 18 -10.36 8.14 -13.22
C PRO A 18 -9.08 8.91 -13.55
N ILE A 19 -8.15 8.33 -14.33
CA ILE A 19 -6.88 9.00 -14.70
C ILE A 19 -7.13 10.19 -15.63
N ALA A 20 -8.19 10.14 -16.43
CA ALA A 20 -8.58 11.28 -17.29
C ALA A 20 -9.33 12.40 -16.56
N LYS A 21 -9.62 12.20 -15.27
CA LYS A 21 -10.33 13.17 -14.44
C LYS A 21 -9.39 14.00 -13.59
N LEU A 22 -9.95 14.99 -12.89
CA LEU A 22 -9.21 15.82 -11.95
C LEU A 22 -8.63 14.98 -10.82
N SER A 23 -7.41 15.28 -10.44
CA SER A 23 -6.73 14.63 -9.31
C SER A 23 -6.27 15.66 -8.28
N VAL A 24 -6.15 15.24 -7.04
CA VAL A 24 -5.55 16.04 -5.97
C VAL A 24 -4.07 15.72 -5.90
N LYS A 25 -3.24 16.74 -6.13
CA LYS A 25 -1.82 16.66 -5.82
C LYS A 25 -1.62 16.97 -4.33
N LEU A 26 -1.08 16.02 -3.60
CA LEU A 26 -0.72 16.21 -2.21
C LEU A 26 0.56 17.04 -2.10
N LYS A 27 0.69 17.83 -1.02
CA LYS A 27 1.86 18.69 -0.80
C LYS A 27 3.15 17.89 -0.56
N GLN A 28 3.00 16.68 -0.02
CA GLN A 28 4.10 15.78 0.30
C GLN A 28 3.97 14.52 -0.54
N ASP A 29 5.09 14.09 -1.14
CA ASP A 29 5.14 12.82 -1.89
C ASP A 29 4.99 11.61 -0.96
N PHE A 30 5.39 11.76 0.29
CA PHE A 30 5.30 10.73 1.32
C PHE A 30 4.47 11.27 2.50
N LEU A 31 3.26 10.77 2.61
CA LEU A 31 2.33 11.19 3.66
C LEU A 31 2.71 10.55 4.99
N TYR A 32 2.52 11.28 6.07
CA TYR A 32 2.67 10.74 7.42
C TYR A 32 1.82 11.51 8.42
N TYR A 33 1.39 10.81 9.47
CA TYR A 33 0.80 11.43 10.66
C TYR A 33 1.04 10.55 11.90
N TRP A 34 0.93 11.13 13.07
CA TRP A 34 1.03 10.40 14.33
C TRP A 34 -0.20 9.53 14.54
N LEU A 35 -0.05 8.21 14.42
CA LEU A 35 -1.11 7.25 14.75
C LEU A 35 -1.29 7.16 16.29
N SER A 36 -0.19 7.29 17.04
CA SER A 36 -0.17 7.41 18.47
C SER A 36 1.11 8.17 18.90
N GLU A 37 0.96 9.37 19.43
CA GLU A 37 2.06 10.14 20.01
C GLU A 37 2.61 9.46 21.26
N GLU A 38 1.71 8.96 22.14
CA GLU A 38 2.07 8.24 23.37
C GLU A 38 2.97 7.02 23.07
N ASP A 39 2.60 6.25 22.06
CA ASP A 39 3.37 5.08 21.65
C ASP A 39 4.57 5.43 20.76
N ASN A 40 4.71 6.68 20.34
CA ASN A 40 5.71 7.11 19.37
C ASN A 40 5.62 6.28 18.07
N ILE A 41 4.40 6.16 17.52
CA ILE A 41 4.10 5.41 16.30
C ILE A 41 3.55 6.36 15.24
N ILE A 42 4.26 6.43 14.11
CA ILE A 42 3.89 7.20 12.93
C ILE A 42 3.36 6.21 11.88
N LEU A 43 2.22 6.54 11.28
CA LEU A 43 1.74 5.90 10.06
C LEU A 43 2.22 6.71 8.87
N CYS A 44 2.82 6.05 7.89
CA CYS A 44 3.34 6.71 6.70
C CYS A 44 3.11 5.85 5.45
N GLY A 45 3.05 6.51 4.29
CA GLY A 45 2.86 5.84 3.02
C GLY A 45 2.69 6.80 1.85
N LYS A 46 2.63 6.22 0.65
CA LYS A 46 2.39 6.92 -0.59
C LYS A 46 1.11 6.38 -1.22
N ILE A 47 0.17 7.27 -1.52
CA ILE A 47 -1.07 6.96 -2.23
C ILE A 47 -0.80 7.11 -3.72
N ASP A 48 -1.18 6.13 -4.52
CA ASP A 48 -0.92 6.15 -5.96
C ASP A 48 -1.74 7.21 -6.68
N TRP A 49 -3.05 7.28 -6.38
CA TRP A 49 -3.95 8.21 -7.05
C TRP A 49 -5.09 8.70 -6.15
N LEU A 50 -5.32 10.02 -6.18
CA LEU A 50 -6.47 10.68 -5.56
C LEU A 50 -7.29 11.36 -6.64
N GLU A 51 -8.38 10.72 -7.08
CA GLU A 51 -9.36 11.33 -7.97
C GLU A 51 -10.14 12.38 -7.20
N TYR A 52 -10.28 13.58 -7.75
CA TYR A 52 -11.12 14.64 -7.19
C TYR A 52 -12.54 14.55 -7.75
N VAL A 53 -13.53 14.61 -6.87
CA VAL A 53 -14.97 14.61 -7.20
C VAL A 53 -15.52 16.00 -6.89
N PRO A 54 -15.65 16.88 -7.90
CA PRO A 54 -16.08 18.28 -7.70
C PRO A 54 -17.49 18.41 -7.09
N GLU A 55 -18.41 17.52 -7.47
CA GLU A 55 -19.81 17.56 -7.08
C GLU A 55 -20.01 17.45 -5.56
N SER A 56 -19.16 16.66 -4.90
CA SER A 56 -19.19 16.45 -3.44
C SER A 56 -18.01 17.07 -2.72
N ASN A 57 -17.09 17.71 -3.44
CA ASN A 57 -15.81 18.20 -2.93
C ASN A 57 -15.06 17.13 -2.12
N SER A 58 -15.06 15.90 -2.64
CA SER A 58 -14.48 14.73 -2.02
C SER A 58 -13.34 14.13 -2.86
N VAL A 59 -12.75 13.05 -2.36
CA VAL A 59 -11.72 12.31 -3.08
C VAL A 59 -12.03 10.81 -3.08
N ASN A 60 -11.65 10.14 -4.17
CA ASN A 60 -11.59 8.69 -4.26
C ASN A 60 -10.13 8.25 -4.27
N ILE A 61 -9.80 7.25 -3.48
CA ILE A 61 -8.46 6.63 -3.47
C ILE A 61 -8.47 5.46 -4.44
N ILE A 62 -7.45 5.41 -5.30
CA ILE A 62 -7.25 4.31 -6.22
C ILE A 62 -5.81 3.84 -6.09
N ASP A 63 -5.65 2.56 -5.83
CA ASP A 63 -4.36 1.87 -5.77
C ASP A 63 -4.22 0.96 -6.99
N PHE A 64 -3.14 1.14 -7.75
CA PHE A 64 -2.88 0.39 -8.96
C PHE A 64 -2.19 -0.93 -8.65
N LYS A 65 -2.78 -2.02 -9.12
CA LYS A 65 -2.25 -3.37 -8.95
C LYS A 65 -1.76 -3.95 -10.29
N THR A 66 -0.51 -4.33 -10.29
CA THR A 66 0.11 -5.04 -11.43
C THR A 66 0.26 -6.54 -11.17
N SER A 67 -0.23 -7.03 -10.02
CA SER A 67 -0.23 -8.45 -9.66
C SER A 67 -1.25 -9.23 -10.49
N LYS A 68 -1.02 -10.56 -10.61
CA LYS A 68 -1.99 -11.49 -11.23
C LYS A 68 -3.06 -11.97 -10.25
N LYS A 69 -2.95 -11.59 -8.99
CA LYS A 69 -3.85 -12.01 -7.92
C LYS A 69 -4.46 -10.78 -7.27
N GLU A 70 -5.70 -10.90 -6.91
CA GLU A 70 -6.38 -9.90 -6.09
C GLU A 70 -5.78 -9.81 -4.69
N GLU A 71 -5.91 -8.63 -4.08
CA GLU A 71 -5.56 -8.42 -2.68
C GLU A 71 -6.49 -9.24 -1.78
N LYS A 72 -5.95 -9.68 -0.67
CA LYS A 72 -6.75 -10.39 0.33
C LYS A 72 -7.79 -9.47 0.95
N ALA A 73 -8.94 -10.02 1.31
CA ALA A 73 -10.03 -9.28 1.93
C ALA A 73 -9.62 -8.60 3.26
N ASP A 74 -8.61 -9.15 3.96
CA ASP A 74 -8.08 -8.62 5.23
C ASP A 74 -6.85 -7.70 5.04
N SER A 75 -6.55 -7.29 3.80
CA SER A 75 -5.46 -6.35 3.49
C SER A 75 -5.67 -5.02 4.21
N LEU A 76 -4.63 -4.53 4.86
CA LEU A 76 -4.64 -3.24 5.57
C LEU A 76 -4.23 -2.06 4.67
N GLN A 77 -3.90 -2.28 3.41
CA GLN A 77 -3.38 -1.23 2.53
C GLN A 77 -4.39 -0.09 2.33
N LEU A 78 -5.60 -0.40 1.87
CA LEU A 78 -6.64 0.63 1.70
C LEU A 78 -7.09 1.28 3.02
N PRO A 79 -7.28 0.55 4.13
CA PRO A 79 -7.45 1.17 5.45
C PRO A 79 -6.33 2.14 5.84
N ILE A 80 -5.07 1.80 5.60
CA ILE A 80 -3.92 2.69 5.84
C ILE A 80 -4.01 3.93 4.94
N TYR A 81 -4.30 3.78 3.66
CA TYR A 81 -4.46 4.90 2.73
C TYR A 81 -5.62 5.81 3.09
N TYR A 82 -6.73 5.23 3.55
CA TYR A 82 -7.86 6.00 4.07
C TYR A 82 -7.43 6.89 5.25
N LEU A 83 -6.76 6.30 6.24
CA LEU A 83 -6.29 7.04 7.42
C LEU A 83 -5.29 8.14 7.05
N LEU A 84 -4.35 7.86 6.13
CA LEU A 84 -3.41 8.85 5.63
C LEU A 84 -4.14 9.99 4.90
N ALA A 85 -5.04 9.69 3.98
CA ALA A 85 -5.77 10.71 3.25
C ALA A 85 -6.66 11.55 4.18
N GLN A 86 -7.30 10.93 5.17
CA GLN A 86 -8.16 11.64 6.12
C GLN A 86 -7.38 12.59 7.02
N ASN A 87 -6.13 12.27 7.38
CA ASN A 87 -5.32 13.08 8.28
C ASN A 87 -4.35 14.04 7.58
N CYS A 88 -4.06 13.81 6.30
CA CYS A 88 -3.08 14.61 5.55
C CYS A 88 -3.69 15.57 4.51
N GLN A 89 -5.03 15.54 4.32
CA GLN A 89 -5.75 16.48 3.46
C GLN A 89 -7.17 16.71 4.01
N ASN A 90 -7.88 17.75 3.53
CA ASN A 90 -9.12 18.25 4.14
C ASN A 90 -10.40 17.73 3.48
N ARG A 91 -10.33 16.97 2.38
CA ARG A 91 -11.51 16.48 1.68
C ARG A 91 -11.94 15.12 2.21
N LYS A 92 -13.25 14.89 2.23
CA LYS A 92 -13.79 13.58 2.61
C LYS A 92 -13.36 12.52 1.60
N VAL A 93 -12.93 11.37 2.09
CA VAL A 93 -12.72 10.19 1.26
C VAL A 93 -14.05 9.48 1.07
N GLU A 94 -14.48 9.32 -0.17
CA GLU A 94 -15.78 8.73 -0.52
C GLU A 94 -15.66 7.26 -0.93
N LYS A 95 -14.63 6.94 -1.71
CA LYS A 95 -14.42 5.59 -2.23
C LYS A 95 -12.98 5.16 -2.09
N LEU A 96 -12.80 3.86 -1.88
CA LEU A 96 -11.52 3.18 -1.97
C LEU A 96 -11.62 2.11 -3.04
N SER A 97 -10.61 2.02 -3.89
CA SER A 97 -10.63 1.06 -5.00
C SER A 97 -9.25 0.48 -5.24
N TYR A 98 -9.21 -0.77 -5.64
CA TYR A 98 -8.08 -1.35 -6.35
C TYR A 98 -8.35 -1.29 -7.86
N TRP A 99 -7.30 -1.05 -8.64
CA TRP A 99 -7.38 -1.18 -10.08
C TRP A 99 -6.35 -2.21 -10.56
N TYR A 100 -6.84 -3.40 -10.86
CA TYR A 100 -6.01 -4.51 -11.32
C TYR A 100 -5.74 -4.40 -12.82
N LEU A 101 -4.63 -3.76 -13.18
CA LEU A 101 -4.29 -3.44 -14.57
C LEU A 101 -4.07 -4.67 -15.47
N GLU A 102 -3.85 -5.86 -14.87
CA GLU A 102 -3.72 -7.12 -15.59
C GLU A 102 -5.03 -7.55 -16.25
N PHE A 103 -6.19 -7.30 -15.64
CA PHE A 103 -7.46 -7.85 -16.08
C PHE A 103 -8.66 -6.90 -16.00
N ASP A 104 -8.60 -5.80 -15.22
CA ASP A 104 -9.74 -4.89 -15.08
C ASP A 104 -9.62 -3.65 -15.97
N ASN A 105 -10.73 -3.28 -16.60
CA ASN A 105 -10.86 -2.06 -17.39
C ASN A 105 -11.25 -0.82 -16.55
N SER A 106 -11.58 -1.00 -15.28
CA SER A 106 -11.96 0.06 -14.35
C SER A 106 -11.63 -0.32 -12.90
N PRO A 107 -11.48 0.66 -11.99
CA PRO A 107 -11.26 0.36 -10.58
C PRO A 107 -12.41 -0.41 -9.96
N THR A 108 -12.10 -1.42 -9.18
CA THR A 108 -13.05 -2.18 -8.37
C THR A 108 -13.17 -1.53 -7.00
N ARG A 109 -14.39 -1.08 -6.67
CA ARG A 109 -14.68 -0.49 -5.35
C ARG A 109 -14.57 -1.54 -4.26
N MET A 110 -13.89 -1.14 -3.17
CA MET A 110 -13.78 -1.95 -1.96
C MET A 110 -14.65 -1.36 -0.85
N GLU A 111 -15.35 -2.23 -0.13
CA GLU A 111 -16.03 -1.82 1.09
C GLU A 111 -15.00 -1.58 2.19
N ILE A 112 -15.10 -0.41 2.81
CA ILE A 112 -14.31 -0.10 4.00
C ILE A 112 -15.11 -0.58 5.19
N GLY A 113 -14.57 -1.55 5.91
CA GLY A 113 -15.09 -1.89 7.23
C GLY A 113 -15.04 -0.69 8.19
N ASN A 114 -15.32 -0.92 9.45
CA ASN A 114 -15.20 0.13 10.46
C ASN A 114 -13.75 0.67 10.50
N THR A 115 -13.60 1.95 10.15
CA THR A 115 -12.28 2.61 10.07
C THR A 115 -11.62 2.74 11.44
N GLN A 116 -12.41 2.84 12.51
CA GLN A 116 -11.91 2.86 13.88
C GLN A 116 -11.27 1.50 14.26
N ASP A 117 -11.94 0.40 13.92
CA ASP A 117 -11.41 -0.95 14.18
C ASP A 117 -10.11 -1.17 13.37
N SER A 118 -10.06 -0.66 12.15
CA SER A 118 -8.85 -0.69 11.33
C SER A 118 -7.70 0.09 11.97
N ALA A 119 -7.96 1.29 12.49
CA ALA A 119 -6.96 2.10 13.18
C ALA A 119 -6.42 1.39 14.43
N VAL A 120 -7.30 0.80 15.25
CA VAL A 120 -6.90 0.01 16.42
C VAL A 120 -6.02 -1.17 16.00
N LYS A 121 -6.43 -1.95 15.00
CA LYS A 121 -5.66 -3.09 14.50
C LYS A 121 -4.28 -2.67 13.98
N ILE A 122 -4.20 -1.56 13.25
CA ILE A 122 -2.92 -1.04 12.73
C ILE A 122 -2.03 -0.60 13.87
N LEU A 123 -2.58 0.09 14.89
CA LEU A 123 -1.83 0.51 16.07
C LEU A 123 -1.29 -0.69 16.86
N GLU A 124 -2.09 -1.73 17.06
CA GLU A 124 -1.64 -2.97 17.72
C GLU A 124 -0.49 -3.64 16.97
N ILE A 125 -0.53 -3.66 15.63
CA ILE A 125 0.56 -4.18 14.82
C ILE A 125 1.81 -3.30 15.01
N GLY A 126 1.66 -1.98 15.00
CA GLY A 126 2.76 -1.04 15.26
C GLY A 126 3.41 -1.27 16.63
N ARG A 127 2.62 -1.48 17.68
CA ARG A 127 3.11 -1.81 19.03
C ARG A 127 3.89 -3.12 19.05
N LYS A 128 3.39 -4.17 18.37
CA LYS A 128 4.08 -5.46 18.25
C LYS A 128 5.42 -5.33 17.53
N ILE A 129 5.47 -4.58 16.43
CA ILE A 129 6.72 -4.31 15.70
C ILE A 129 7.71 -3.54 16.58
N LYS A 130 7.26 -2.49 17.25
CA LYS A 130 8.08 -1.70 18.18
C LYS A 130 8.66 -2.56 19.30
N LEU A 131 7.85 -3.42 19.90
CA LEU A 131 8.29 -4.34 20.96
C LEU A 131 9.30 -5.35 20.43
N ALA A 132 9.05 -5.98 19.28
CA ALA A 132 9.97 -6.93 18.66
C ALA A 132 11.33 -6.29 18.37
N ARG A 133 11.36 -5.06 17.87
CA ARG A 133 12.59 -4.29 17.64
C ARG A 133 13.33 -3.96 18.96
N LYS A 134 12.59 -3.51 19.99
CA LYS A 134 13.17 -3.17 21.30
C LYS A 134 13.80 -4.38 21.99
N LEU A 135 13.20 -5.55 21.81
CA LEU A 135 13.68 -6.81 22.40
C LEU A 135 14.67 -7.56 21.49
N GLU A 136 14.99 -7.01 20.31
CA GLU A 136 15.78 -7.66 19.27
C GLU A 136 15.25 -9.06 18.89
N ASN A 137 13.96 -9.28 19.11
CA ASN A 137 13.28 -10.55 18.85
C ASN A 137 12.66 -10.56 17.44
N LEU A 138 13.51 -10.70 16.42
CA LEU A 138 13.12 -10.71 15.01
C LEU A 138 12.99 -12.13 14.44
N LYS A 139 12.60 -13.09 15.27
CA LYS A 139 12.42 -14.48 14.86
C LYS A 139 11.16 -14.63 14.00
N CYS A 140 11.25 -15.54 13.01
CA CYS A 140 10.09 -15.89 12.21
C CYS A 140 9.00 -16.53 13.09
N PRO A 141 7.72 -16.09 13.00
CA PRO A 141 6.64 -16.70 13.77
C PRO A 141 6.38 -18.18 13.40
N ASN A 142 6.82 -18.62 12.21
CA ASN A 142 6.73 -20.02 11.78
C ASN A 142 7.92 -20.89 12.26
N GLY A 143 8.74 -20.38 13.17
CA GLY A 143 9.87 -21.12 13.75
C GLY A 143 11.05 -21.31 12.80
N VAL A 144 11.78 -22.41 12.99
CA VAL A 144 13.05 -22.69 12.31
C VAL A 144 12.89 -22.88 10.81
N ASP A 145 11.73 -23.39 10.36
CA ASP A 145 11.47 -23.64 8.94
C ASP A 145 11.19 -22.35 8.15
N GLY A 146 11.02 -21.24 8.85
CA GLY A 146 10.75 -19.94 8.24
C GLY A 146 9.41 -19.87 7.47
N CYS A 147 9.01 -18.66 7.11
CA CYS A 147 7.83 -18.44 6.24
C CYS A 147 8.29 -18.14 4.80
N PHE A 148 7.32 -18.02 3.90
CA PHE A 148 7.60 -17.68 2.50
C PHE A 148 8.38 -16.37 2.31
N ALA A 149 8.27 -15.44 3.25
CA ALA A 149 8.99 -14.16 3.22
C ALA A 149 10.40 -14.26 3.80
N CYS A 150 10.60 -15.10 4.84
CA CYS A 150 11.91 -15.28 5.48
C CYS A 150 12.84 -16.19 4.68
N ARG A 151 12.33 -17.29 4.11
CA ARG A 151 13.14 -18.28 3.40
C ARG A 151 14.08 -17.71 2.33
N PRO A 152 13.62 -16.83 1.41
CA PRO A 152 14.53 -16.25 0.41
C PRO A 152 15.65 -15.42 1.02
N LEU A 153 15.38 -14.69 2.11
CA LEU A 153 16.39 -13.89 2.80
C LEU A 153 17.40 -14.79 3.55
N GLU A 154 16.92 -15.83 4.18
CA GLU A 154 17.77 -16.83 4.86
C GLU A 154 18.66 -17.60 3.89
N SER A 155 18.15 -17.93 2.69
CA SER A 155 18.97 -18.54 1.63
C SER A 155 20.12 -17.62 1.21
N VAL A 156 19.85 -16.30 1.06
CA VAL A 156 20.93 -15.34 0.78
C VAL A 156 21.96 -15.30 1.90
N LEU A 157 21.52 -15.29 3.17
CA LEU A 157 22.44 -15.30 4.33
C LEU A 157 23.28 -16.58 4.41
N LYS A 158 22.76 -17.71 3.92
CA LYS A 158 23.49 -18.97 3.82
C LYS A 158 24.45 -19.05 2.63
N GLY A 159 24.51 -18.01 1.80
CA GLY A 159 25.35 -17.97 0.60
C GLY A 159 24.76 -18.69 -0.61
N GLU A 160 23.46 -19.04 -0.57
CA GLU A 160 22.75 -19.69 -1.67
C GLU A 160 22.23 -18.67 -2.72
N GLY A 161 22.46 -17.38 -2.49
CA GLY A 161 22.04 -16.31 -3.38
C GLY A 161 22.98 -16.16 -4.59
N GLU A 162 22.42 -15.97 -5.78
CA GLU A 162 23.17 -15.65 -6.99
C GLU A 162 23.24 -14.12 -7.17
N LYS A 163 24.46 -13.58 -7.37
CA LYS A 163 24.67 -12.16 -7.67
C LYS A 163 24.25 -11.90 -9.11
N VAL A 164 23.11 -11.22 -9.30
CA VAL A 164 22.55 -10.91 -10.63
C VAL A 164 22.95 -9.52 -11.18
N GLY A 165 23.61 -8.70 -10.36
CA GLY A 165 24.08 -7.37 -10.73
C GLY A 165 24.40 -6.48 -9.54
N GLU A 166 24.92 -5.31 -9.81
CA GLU A 166 25.10 -4.24 -8.83
C GLU A 166 24.06 -3.15 -9.07
N SER A 167 23.41 -2.69 -8.01
CA SER A 167 22.55 -1.51 -8.09
C SER A 167 23.44 -0.28 -8.05
N GLU A 168 23.49 0.49 -9.14
CA GLU A 168 24.03 1.85 -9.10
C GLU A 168 23.06 2.70 -8.26
N ARG A 169 23.29 2.75 -6.95
CA ARG A 169 22.68 3.78 -6.12
C ARG A 169 23.50 5.04 -6.34
N HIS A 170 22.93 5.97 -7.05
CA HIS A 170 23.37 7.36 -6.94
C HIS A 170 22.86 7.86 -5.59
N ASP A 171 23.79 8.09 -4.65
CA ASP A 171 23.54 8.77 -3.36
C ASP A 171 23.07 10.21 -3.59
#